data_8ffbc868c13fb8c86bdb77ed06e0fd35
#
_entry.id   8ffbc868c13fb8c86bdb77ed06e0fd35
#
_cell.length_a   1.000
_cell.length_b   1.000
_cell.length_c   1.000
_cell.angle_alpha   90.00
_cell.angle_beta   90.00
_cell.angle_gamma   90.00
#
_symmetry.space_group_name_H-M   'P 1'
#
loop_
_entity.id
_entity.type
_entity.pdbx_description
1 polymer ?
#
loop_
_entity_poly.entity_id
_entity_poly.type
_entity_poly.pdbx_seq_one_letter_code
_entity_poly.pdbx_strand_id
1 'polypeptide(L)'
;MFAASYPKQVRAVVPFYGNLKTPAFANRKKDPIDVAENISAAVQGHYAENDNEIPSDQLKAFEIALKKNNKDDEIFTYPAVHGFFAYSRPTYDADAAKLAWQRTTTFLHNQLAIKPPVRR
;
A
#
# COMPACT_ATOMS: atom_id res chain seq x y z
N MET A 1 7.49 -8.10 -5.16
CA MET A 1 6.58 -6.96 -5.39
C MET A 1 6.73 -6.43 -6.81
N PHE A 2 5.63 -6.34 -7.49
CA PHE A 2 5.61 -5.92 -8.89
C PHE A 2 6.20 -4.51 -9.09
N ALA A 3 5.77 -3.57 -8.26
CA ALA A 3 6.22 -2.18 -8.42
C ALA A 3 7.73 -2.00 -8.22
N ALA A 4 8.34 -2.78 -7.34
CA ALA A 4 9.77 -2.72 -7.12
C ALA A 4 10.54 -3.36 -8.27
N SER A 5 9.95 -4.40 -8.89
CA SER A 5 10.58 -5.09 -10.01
C SER A 5 10.47 -4.34 -11.33
N TYR A 6 9.43 -3.52 -11.47
CA TYR A 6 9.17 -2.77 -12.70
C TYR A 6 8.96 -1.28 -12.39
N PRO A 7 9.96 -0.62 -11.84
CA PRO A 7 9.78 0.76 -11.35
C PRO A 7 9.42 1.78 -12.42
N LYS A 8 9.76 1.52 -13.66
CA LYS A 8 9.45 2.47 -14.73
C LYS A 8 8.06 2.29 -15.32
N GLN A 9 7.37 1.21 -14.95
CA GLN A 9 6.07 0.88 -15.55
C GLN A 9 4.91 1.11 -14.60
N VAL A 10 5.18 1.34 -13.31
CA VAL A 10 4.14 1.49 -12.30
C VAL A 10 4.20 2.92 -11.77
N ARG A 11 3.10 3.66 -11.95
CA ARG A 11 3.01 5.05 -11.49
C ARG A 11 2.51 5.18 -10.06
N ALA A 12 1.57 4.36 -9.67
CA ALA A 12 0.96 4.42 -8.36
C ALA A 12 0.60 3.04 -7.87
N VAL A 13 0.68 2.84 -6.56
CA VAL A 13 0.38 1.56 -5.92
C VAL A 13 -0.48 1.83 -4.69
N VAL A 14 -1.55 1.07 -4.54
CA VAL A 14 -2.44 1.21 -3.38
C VAL A 14 -2.61 -0.16 -2.72
N PRO A 15 -1.69 -0.54 -1.82
CA PRO A 15 -1.85 -1.81 -1.12
C PRO A 15 -2.88 -1.70 -0.01
N PHE A 16 -3.73 -2.72 0.09
CA PHE A 16 -4.66 -2.87 1.19
C PHE A 16 -4.19 -4.03 2.04
N TYR A 17 -3.72 -3.74 3.23
CA TYR A 17 -3.23 -4.73 4.20
C TYR A 17 -2.39 -5.85 3.56
N GLY A 18 -1.54 -5.47 2.61
CA GLY A 18 -0.64 -6.43 1.97
C GLY A 18 0.48 -6.83 2.91
N ASN A 19 0.83 -8.10 2.89
CA ASN A 19 1.89 -8.63 3.75
C ASN A 19 3.22 -7.95 3.46
N LEU A 20 3.92 -7.57 4.51
CA LEU A 20 5.22 -6.91 4.42
C LEU A 20 6.38 -7.89 4.57
N LYS A 21 6.08 -9.07 5.09
CA LYS A 21 7.03 -10.16 5.17
C LYS A 21 6.47 -11.37 4.46
N THR A 22 7.34 -12.09 3.77
CA THR A 22 6.93 -13.29 3.06
C THR A 22 6.61 -14.40 4.04
N PRO A 23 5.44 -15.02 3.96
CA PRO A 23 5.15 -16.17 4.81
C PRO A 23 6.15 -17.30 4.59
N ALA A 24 6.38 -18.10 5.62
CA ALA A 24 7.38 -19.15 5.57
C ALA A 24 7.15 -20.16 4.44
N PHE A 25 5.89 -20.36 4.05
CA PHE A 25 5.56 -21.31 2.98
C PHE A 25 5.80 -20.76 1.59
N ALA A 26 6.01 -19.46 1.46
CA ALA A 26 6.21 -18.84 0.16
C ALA A 26 7.70 -18.84 -0.18
N ASN A 27 8.03 -19.30 -1.37
CA ASN A 27 9.42 -19.42 -1.76
C ASN A 27 9.90 -18.11 -2.42
N ARG A 28 10.25 -17.15 -1.59
CA ARG A 28 10.76 -15.86 -2.06
C ARG A 28 12.09 -15.54 -1.41
N LYS A 29 12.94 -14.87 -2.14
CA LYS A 29 14.26 -14.52 -1.63
C LYS A 29 14.26 -13.24 -0.82
N LYS A 30 13.31 -12.35 -1.07
CA LYS A 30 13.22 -11.07 -0.36
C LYS A 30 11.79 -10.78 0.03
N ASP A 31 11.64 -10.15 1.18
CA ASP A 31 10.33 -9.70 1.65
C ASP A 31 9.95 -8.40 0.95
N PRO A 32 8.65 -8.12 0.81
CA PRO A 32 8.21 -6.82 0.26
C PRO A 32 8.85 -5.62 0.96
N ILE A 33 9.01 -5.70 2.29
CA ILE A 33 9.58 -4.59 3.04
C ILE A 33 11.04 -4.36 2.67
N ASP A 34 11.77 -5.41 2.29
CA ASP A 34 13.19 -5.29 1.96
C ASP A 34 13.42 -4.59 0.62
N VAL A 35 12.43 -4.59 -0.27
CA VAL A 35 12.56 -3.97 -1.58
C VAL A 35 11.74 -2.69 -1.70
N ALA A 36 11.16 -2.22 -0.60
CA ALA A 36 10.30 -1.04 -0.62
C ALA A 36 11.04 0.19 -1.14
N GLU A 37 12.31 0.34 -0.80
CA GLU A 37 13.07 1.50 -1.25
C GLU A 37 13.33 1.51 -2.75
N ASN A 38 13.08 0.37 -3.43
CA ASN A 38 13.21 0.31 -4.89
C ASN A 38 11.93 0.69 -5.62
N ILE A 39 10.87 1.02 -4.88
CA ILE A 39 9.62 1.43 -5.49
C ILE A 39 9.72 2.91 -5.83
N SER A 40 9.60 3.22 -7.12
CA SER A 40 9.60 4.61 -7.57
C SER A 40 8.20 5.17 -7.74
N ALA A 41 7.19 4.31 -7.73
CA ALA A 41 5.79 4.75 -7.81
C ALA A 41 5.36 5.43 -6.51
N ALA A 42 4.37 6.31 -6.59
CA ALA A 42 3.73 6.84 -5.39
C ALA A 42 2.93 5.73 -4.72
N VAL A 43 2.94 5.68 -3.40
CA VAL A 43 2.30 4.61 -2.65
C VAL A 43 1.31 5.18 -1.64
N GLN A 44 0.09 4.66 -1.64
CA GLN A 44 -0.87 4.95 -0.58
C GLN A 44 -1.31 3.63 0.02
N GLY A 45 -0.86 3.34 1.23
CA GLY A 45 -1.17 2.08 1.89
C GLY A 45 -2.32 2.21 2.87
N HIS A 46 -3.14 1.18 2.96
CA HIS A 46 -4.28 1.12 3.87
C HIS A 46 -4.16 -0.12 4.74
N TYR A 47 -4.06 0.09 6.05
CA TYR A 47 -3.77 -0.96 7.00
C TYR A 47 -4.69 -0.86 8.21
N ALA A 48 -4.84 -1.95 8.94
CA ALA A 48 -5.69 -2.01 10.11
C ALA A 48 -4.86 -1.88 11.37
N GLU A 49 -5.37 -1.13 12.36
CA GLU A 49 -4.68 -0.96 13.64
C GLU A 49 -4.64 -2.27 14.43
N ASN A 50 -5.66 -3.08 14.29
CA ASN A 50 -5.77 -4.34 15.02
C ASN A 50 -5.50 -5.54 14.13
N ASP A 51 -4.54 -5.41 13.24
CA ASP A 51 -4.19 -6.46 12.30
C ASP A 51 -3.29 -7.48 12.99
N ASN A 52 -3.72 -8.73 13.03
CA ASN A 52 -2.94 -9.80 13.65
C ASN A 52 -1.96 -10.46 12.67
N GLU A 53 -1.96 -10.03 11.41
CA GLU A 53 -1.05 -10.56 10.39
C GLU A 53 0.07 -9.59 10.07
N ILE A 54 -0.13 -8.29 10.33
CA ILE A 54 0.85 -7.27 10.02
C ILE A 54 1.10 -6.44 11.27
N PRO A 55 2.13 -6.78 12.05
CA PRO A 55 2.46 -6.04 13.26
C PRO A 55 2.80 -4.59 12.98
N SER A 56 2.51 -3.71 13.93
CA SER A 56 2.72 -2.28 13.75
C SER A 56 4.19 -1.91 13.54
N ASP A 57 5.11 -2.67 14.11
CA ASP A 57 6.54 -2.40 13.90
C ASP A 57 6.96 -2.68 12.46
N GLN A 58 6.37 -3.69 11.82
CA GLN A 58 6.62 -3.93 10.41
C GLN A 58 6.07 -2.81 9.54
N LEU A 59 4.90 -2.30 9.89
CA LEU A 59 4.32 -1.20 9.14
C LEU A 59 5.16 0.07 9.25
N LYS A 60 5.68 0.34 10.44
CA LYS A 60 6.58 1.48 10.63
C LYS A 60 7.85 1.34 9.81
N ALA A 61 8.43 0.15 9.79
CA ALA A 61 9.64 -0.10 9.02
C ALA A 61 9.39 0.08 7.52
N PHE A 62 8.22 -0.34 7.06
CA PHE A 62 7.82 -0.16 5.67
C PHE A 62 7.69 1.32 5.32
N GLU A 63 7.05 2.08 6.20
CA GLU A 63 6.88 3.51 5.99
C GLU A 63 8.24 4.23 5.92
N ILE A 64 9.16 3.86 6.80
CA ILE A 64 10.51 4.44 6.79
C ILE A 64 11.22 4.10 5.48
N ALA A 65 11.11 2.85 5.03
CA ALA A 65 11.76 2.43 3.80
C ALA A 65 11.22 3.17 2.58
N LEU A 66 9.91 3.41 2.55
CA LEU A 66 9.31 4.17 1.46
C LEU A 66 9.81 5.61 1.44
N LYS A 67 9.95 6.22 2.60
CA LYS A 67 10.37 7.62 2.69
C LYS A 67 11.79 7.86 2.22
N LYS A 68 12.60 6.82 2.12
CA LYS A 68 13.95 6.97 1.58
C LYS A 68 13.95 7.42 0.14
N ASN A 69 12.86 7.19 -0.58
CA ASN A 69 12.74 7.61 -1.98
C ASN A 69 12.17 9.01 -2.13
N ASN A 70 11.81 9.65 -1.01
CA ASN A 70 11.29 11.01 -1.03
C ASN A 70 10.11 11.17 -1.99
N LYS A 71 9.16 10.25 -1.93
CA LYS A 71 7.99 10.25 -2.80
C LYS A 71 6.75 10.72 -2.06
N ASP A 72 5.66 10.88 -2.80
CA ASP A 72 4.35 11.18 -2.24
C ASP A 72 3.74 9.89 -1.70
N ASP A 73 4.27 9.43 -0.58
CA ASP A 73 3.82 8.19 0.02
C ASP A 73 2.97 8.49 1.25
N GLU A 74 1.86 7.76 1.38
CA GLU A 74 0.95 7.90 2.51
C GLU A 74 0.60 6.53 3.04
N ILE A 75 0.64 6.39 4.37
CA ILE A 75 0.22 5.16 5.03
C ILE A 75 -0.90 5.53 5.99
N PHE A 76 -2.07 4.97 5.76
CA PHE A 76 -3.23 5.18 6.62
C PHE A 76 -3.54 3.94 7.41
N THR A 77 -3.91 4.12 8.67
CA THR A 77 -4.39 3.04 9.52
C THR A 77 -5.83 3.31 9.93
N TYR A 78 -6.57 2.25 10.17
CA TYR A 78 -8.00 2.32 10.51
C TYR A 78 -8.29 1.49 11.74
N PRO A 79 -9.25 1.90 12.56
CA PRO A 79 -9.64 1.10 13.73
C PRO A 79 -10.47 -0.11 13.29
N ALA A 80 -9.79 -1.07 12.69
CA ALA A 80 -10.39 -2.23 12.05
C ALA A 80 -9.43 -3.39 12.13
N VAL A 81 -9.80 -4.54 11.53
CA VAL A 81 -8.95 -5.73 11.51
C VAL A 81 -8.59 -6.06 10.07
N HIS A 82 -7.66 -7.00 9.91
CA HIS A 82 -7.20 -7.41 8.59
C HIS A 82 -8.38 -7.85 7.73
N GLY A 83 -8.41 -7.37 6.49
CA GLY A 83 -9.49 -7.72 5.56
C GLY A 83 -10.70 -6.80 5.65
N PHE A 84 -10.57 -5.63 6.27
CA PHE A 84 -11.71 -4.74 6.52
C PHE A 84 -12.41 -4.22 5.27
N PHE A 85 -11.73 -4.25 4.14
CA PHE A 85 -12.29 -3.72 2.89
C PHE A 85 -13.07 -4.77 2.10
N ALA A 86 -12.95 -6.03 2.46
CA ALA A 86 -13.56 -7.13 1.71
C ALA A 86 -15.04 -7.28 2.09
N TYR A 87 -15.90 -6.79 1.24
CA TYR A 87 -17.35 -6.70 1.47
C TYR A 87 -17.98 -8.02 1.92
N SER A 88 -17.53 -9.13 1.37
CA SER A 88 -18.14 -10.43 1.66
C SER A 88 -17.57 -11.13 2.90
N ARG A 89 -16.60 -10.53 3.57
CA ARG A 89 -15.95 -11.16 4.71
C ARG A 89 -16.51 -10.67 6.03
N PRO A 90 -16.47 -11.51 7.08
CA PRO A 90 -16.90 -11.08 8.42
C PRO A 90 -16.10 -9.90 8.97
N THR A 91 -14.89 -9.71 8.47
CA THR A 91 -14.00 -8.63 8.89
C THR A 91 -14.33 -7.27 8.26
N TYR A 92 -15.30 -7.24 7.35
CA TYR A 92 -15.67 -6.02 6.67
C TYR A 92 -16.09 -4.92 7.65
N ASP A 93 -15.56 -3.72 7.46
CA ASP A 93 -15.88 -2.56 8.27
C ASP A 93 -16.31 -1.45 7.30
N ALA A 94 -17.59 -1.11 7.34
CA ALA A 94 -18.16 -0.20 6.35
C ALA A 94 -17.55 1.20 6.42
N ASP A 95 -17.33 1.72 7.62
CA ASP A 95 -16.78 3.06 7.78
C ASP A 95 -15.33 3.14 7.32
N ALA A 96 -14.52 2.16 7.71
CA ALA A 96 -13.14 2.10 7.28
C ALA A 96 -13.05 1.91 5.76
N ALA A 97 -13.88 1.03 5.20
CA ALA A 97 -13.90 0.78 3.77
C ALA A 97 -14.28 2.02 2.98
N LYS A 98 -15.28 2.76 3.45
CA LYS A 98 -15.72 3.97 2.77
C LYS A 98 -14.62 5.03 2.75
N LEU A 99 -13.98 5.24 3.88
CA LEU A 99 -12.92 6.24 3.97
C LEU A 99 -11.71 5.82 3.14
N ALA A 100 -11.34 4.55 3.20
CA ALA A 100 -10.23 4.04 2.41
C ALA A 100 -10.50 4.20 0.91
N TRP A 101 -11.73 3.94 0.48
CA TRP A 101 -12.10 4.09 -0.92
C TRP A 101 -12.04 5.55 -1.39
N GLN A 102 -12.51 6.48 -0.55
CA GLN A 102 -12.42 7.90 -0.86
C GLN A 102 -10.97 8.34 -1.01
N ARG A 103 -10.10 7.90 -0.12
CA ARG A 103 -8.69 8.22 -0.19
C ARG A 103 -8.02 7.60 -1.42
N THR A 104 -8.37 6.37 -1.72
CA THR A 104 -7.83 5.66 -2.88
C THR A 104 -8.19 6.36 -4.18
N THR A 105 -9.46 6.71 -4.36
CA THR A 105 -9.89 7.33 -5.60
C THR A 105 -9.29 8.72 -5.78
N THR A 106 -9.20 9.50 -4.71
CA THR A 106 -8.57 10.81 -4.78
C THR A 106 -7.09 10.68 -5.12
N PHE A 107 -6.40 9.75 -4.48
CA PHE A 107 -4.98 9.52 -4.72
C PHE A 107 -4.73 9.11 -6.17
N LEU A 108 -5.47 8.13 -6.66
CA LEU A 108 -5.29 7.66 -8.03
C LEU A 108 -5.63 8.74 -9.05
N HIS A 109 -6.69 9.51 -8.79
CA HIS A 109 -7.04 10.61 -9.67
C HIS A 109 -5.89 11.61 -9.78
N ASN A 110 -5.31 11.99 -8.64
CA ASN A 110 -4.22 12.95 -8.62
C ASN A 110 -2.96 12.39 -9.29
N GLN A 111 -2.63 11.13 -9.03
CA GLN A 111 -1.40 10.56 -9.58
C GLN A 111 -1.49 10.29 -11.06
N LEU A 112 -2.65 9.91 -11.56
CA LEU A 112 -2.82 9.56 -12.97
C LEU A 112 -3.18 10.76 -13.83
N ALA A 113 -3.77 11.79 -13.27
CA ALA A 113 -4.10 13.01 -14.01
C ALA A 113 -2.91 13.95 -14.16
N ILE A 114 -1.92 13.81 -13.29
CA ILE A 114 -0.75 14.65 -13.35
C ILE A 114 0.04 14.35 -14.57
N LYS A 115 0.35 15.40 -15.26
CA LYS A 115 1.23 15.35 -16.29
C LYS A 115 0.97 14.43 -17.31
N PRO A 116 -0.19 14.42 -17.89
CA PRO A 116 -0.29 13.84 -19.18
C PRO A 116 0.69 14.58 -20.06
N PRO A 117 1.37 13.89 -20.92
CA PRO A 117 2.21 14.56 -21.87
C PRO A 117 1.34 15.50 -22.66
N VAL A 118 1.91 16.59 -22.95
CA VAL A 118 1.23 17.53 -23.79
C VAL A 118 1.09 16.88 -25.12
N ARG A 119 -0.13 16.77 -25.54
CA ARG A 119 -0.28 16.31 -26.76
C ARG A 119 -0.86 17.24 -27.52
N ARG A 120 -0.65 17.33 -28.20
CA ARG A 120 -1.13 18.26 -28.89
C ARG A 120 -1.04 18.23 -29.90
#